data_1f7ef74e84c0dc8d8a09d6629bcd0bc4
#
_entry.id   1f7ef74e84c0dc8d8a09d6629bcd0bc4
#
_cell.length_a   1.000
_cell.length_b   1.000
_cell.length_c   1.000
_cell.angle_alpha   90.00
_cell.angle_beta   90.00
_cell.angle_gamma   90.00
#
_symmetry.space_group_name_H-M   'P 1'
#
loop_
_entity.id
_entity.type
_entity.pdbx_description
1 polymer ?
#
loop_
_entity_poly.entity_id
_entity_poly.type
_entity_poly.pdbx_seq_one_letter_code
_entity_poly.pdbx_strand_id
1 'polypeptide(L)'
;MVTMTMREALRDAMAEEMRKDDTVFVMGEEVAEYQGAYKITQGLLQEFGPKRVIDTPITEHGFAGVAVGAALTGLRPVLEFMTFNFAMQAIDHIINSAAKTLYMSGGQMGCPIVFRGPNGAAARVAAQHSQDYAAWYSNVPGLLVIAPSNACDAKGLLKAAIRNPNPVVFLENEILYGQSASVPKGDDFVLPIGKARIARPGKDVTIVSFAIGMTYALKAAEELAGLGIDAEVIDLRTIRPMDVDTIIASVRKTGRCITVEEGWPQSGIGSEISAQVMEKAFDFLDAPVIRITGKDVPMP
;
A
#
# COMPACT_ATOMS: atom_id res chain seq x y z
N MET A 1 -5.40 -7.92 -21.78
CA MET A 1 -4.74 -8.41 -20.56
C MET A 1 -3.34 -8.90 -20.90
N VAL A 2 -2.40 -8.73 -20.01
CA VAL A 2 -1.03 -9.26 -20.06
C VAL A 2 -0.69 -9.83 -18.68
N THR A 3 -0.01 -10.97 -18.64
CA THR A 3 0.49 -11.52 -17.38
C THR A 3 1.82 -10.86 -17.06
N MET A 4 1.93 -10.28 -15.87
CA MET A 4 3.18 -9.67 -15.39
C MET A 4 3.29 -9.84 -13.87
N THR A 5 4.52 -9.83 -13.38
CA THR A 5 4.81 -9.83 -11.96
C THR A 5 4.44 -8.49 -11.31
N MET A 6 4.25 -8.47 -9.99
CA MET A 6 3.99 -7.20 -9.28
C MET A 6 5.14 -6.19 -9.47
N ARG A 7 6.39 -6.65 -9.49
CA ARG A 7 7.57 -5.84 -9.79
C ARG A 7 7.47 -5.15 -11.16
N GLU A 8 7.13 -5.91 -12.19
CA GLU A 8 6.94 -5.38 -13.55
C GLU A 8 5.76 -4.41 -13.62
N ALA A 9 4.68 -4.69 -12.91
CA ALA A 9 3.50 -3.85 -12.84
C ALA A 9 3.78 -2.47 -12.20
N LEU A 10 4.56 -2.45 -11.12
CA LEU A 10 5.01 -1.21 -10.46
C LEU A 10 5.93 -0.39 -11.37
N ARG A 11 6.90 -1.04 -12.01
CA ARG A 11 7.78 -0.40 -12.98
C ARG A 11 7.01 0.21 -14.14
N ASP A 12 6.09 -0.55 -14.71
CA ASP A 12 5.27 -0.14 -15.85
C ASP A 12 4.38 1.05 -15.48
N ALA A 13 3.81 1.06 -14.26
CA ALA A 13 3.05 2.18 -13.75
C ALA A 13 3.87 3.47 -13.69
N MET A 14 5.09 3.41 -13.13
CA MET A 14 5.99 4.57 -13.08
C MET A 14 6.39 5.03 -14.48
N ALA A 15 6.80 4.12 -15.37
CA ALA A 15 7.20 4.47 -16.73
C ALA A 15 6.06 5.13 -17.51
N GLU A 16 4.84 4.61 -17.43
CA GLU A 16 3.66 5.20 -18.09
C GLU A 16 3.36 6.62 -17.59
N GLU A 17 3.43 6.87 -16.29
CA GLU A 17 3.19 8.21 -15.74
C GLU A 17 4.35 9.18 -16.06
N MET A 18 5.60 8.72 -16.04
CA MET A 18 6.77 9.52 -16.44
C MET A 18 6.74 9.91 -17.91
N ARG A 19 6.19 9.08 -18.80
CA ARG A 19 6.00 9.44 -20.22
C ARG A 19 4.94 10.50 -20.43
N LYS A 20 3.94 10.55 -19.57
CA LYS A 20 2.79 11.47 -19.66
C LYS A 20 3.03 12.82 -19.02
N ASP A 21 3.86 12.87 -17.98
CA ASP A 21 4.08 14.05 -17.16
C ASP A 21 5.57 14.24 -16.84
N ASP A 22 6.17 15.28 -17.40
CA ASP A 22 7.59 15.58 -17.22
C ASP A 22 7.94 16.04 -15.80
N THR A 23 6.97 16.33 -14.96
CA THR A 23 7.16 16.65 -13.53
C THR A 23 7.34 15.41 -12.66
N VAL A 24 6.96 14.22 -13.14
CA VAL A 24 7.13 12.95 -12.45
C VAL A 24 8.58 12.48 -12.56
N PHE A 25 9.21 12.20 -11.43
CA PHE A 25 10.56 11.63 -11.38
C PHE A 25 10.69 10.63 -10.22
N VAL A 26 11.65 9.72 -10.35
CA VAL A 26 11.95 8.70 -9.34
C VAL A 26 13.25 9.05 -8.65
N MET A 27 13.28 8.99 -7.32
CA MET A 27 14.51 9.13 -6.55
C MET A 27 14.53 8.17 -5.36
N GLY A 28 15.72 7.81 -4.93
CA GLY A 28 15.92 6.92 -3.80
C GLY A 28 17.29 6.25 -3.83
N GLU A 29 17.50 5.32 -2.93
CA GLU A 29 18.74 4.56 -2.81
C GLU A 29 18.84 3.51 -3.91
N GLU A 30 19.92 3.56 -4.71
CA GLU A 30 20.22 2.56 -5.76
C GLU A 30 19.11 2.39 -6.84
N VAL A 31 18.25 3.39 -7.02
CA VAL A 31 17.13 3.32 -7.97
C VAL A 31 17.55 3.50 -9.43
N ALA A 32 18.69 4.18 -9.69
CA ALA A 32 19.17 4.51 -11.03
C ALA A 32 20.18 3.47 -11.56
N GLU A 33 21.45 3.57 -11.16
CA GLU A 33 22.53 2.74 -11.72
C GLU A 33 22.36 1.26 -11.37
N TYR A 34 22.01 0.95 -10.14
CA TYR A 34 21.76 -0.43 -9.70
C TYR A 34 20.39 -0.95 -10.12
N GLN A 35 19.49 -0.07 -10.59
CA GLN A 35 18.13 -0.38 -11.06
C GLN A 35 17.20 -0.93 -9.95
N GLY A 36 17.40 -0.42 -8.74
CA GLY A 36 16.64 -0.82 -7.53
C GLY A 36 17.14 -2.13 -6.90
N ALA A 37 17.10 -2.19 -5.58
CA ALA A 37 17.46 -3.41 -4.82
C ALA A 37 16.59 -4.61 -5.27
N TYR A 38 15.32 -4.38 -5.55
CA TYR A 38 14.36 -5.40 -6.00
C TYR A 38 14.06 -5.34 -7.50
N LYS A 39 14.83 -4.55 -8.28
CA LYS A 39 14.71 -4.39 -9.75
C LYS A 39 13.34 -3.81 -10.19
N ILE A 40 12.70 -3.03 -9.34
CA ILE A 40 11.45 -2.37 -9.69
C ILE A 40 11.69 -1.19 -10.64
N THR A 41 12.84 -0.51 -10.54
CA THR A 41 13.21 0.62 -11.39
C THR A 41 14.05 0.23 -12.59
N GLN A 42 14.15 -1.08 -12.88
CA GLN A 42 14.97 -1.60 -14.00
C GLN A 42 14.58 -0.96 -15.35
N GLY A 43 15.55 -0.37 -16.02
CA GLY A 43 15.38 0.26 -17.34
C GLY A 43 14.90 1.72 -17.29
N LEU A 44 14.46 2.24 -16.14
CA LEU A 44 13.96 3.62 -16.06
C LEU A 44 15.07 4.65 -16.31
N LEU A 45 16.29 4.45 -15.79
CA LEU A 45 17.41 5.36 -16.05
C LEU A 45 17.74 5.46 -17.55
N GLN A 46 17.73 4.32 -18.26
CA GLN A 46 18.02 4.27 -19.69
C GLN A 46 16.97 4.98 -20.54
N GLU A 47 15.71 4.94 -20.10
CA GLU A 47 14.59 5.58 -20.81
C GLU A 47 14.48 7.08 -20.50
N PHE A 48 14.58 7.47 -19.22
CA PHE A 48 14.26 8.83 -18.76
C PHE A 48 15.46 9.70 -18.41
N GLY A 49 16.64 9.08 -18.29
CA GLY A 49 17.90 9.78 -18.02
C GLY A 49 18.09 10.19 -16.55
N PRO A 50 19.30 10.69 -16.20
CA PRO A 50 19.71 10.92 -14.82
C PRO A 50 19.05 12.14 -14.16
N LYS A 51 18.33 12.97 -14.90
CA LYS A 51 17.54 14.08 -14.31
C LYS A 51 16.18 13.63 -13.78
N ARG A 52 15.72 12.46 -14.21
CA ARG A 52 14.40 11.93 -13.87
C ARG A 52 14.45 10.62 -13.06
N VAL A 53 15.61 9.96 -13.03
CA VAL A 53 15.87 8.77 -12.19
C VAL A 53 17.17 9.03 -11.43
N ILE A 54 17.07 9.25 -10.12
CA ILE A 54 18.12 9.89 -9.32
C ILE A 54 18.50 8.99 -8.17
N ASP A 55 19.75 8.53 -8.14
CA ASP A 55 20.33 7.89 -6.96
C ASP A 55 20.61 8.92 -5.87
N THR A 56 20.31 8.54 -4.64
CA THR A 56 20.61 9.34 -3.44
C THR A 56 21.65 8.64 -2.58
N PRO A 57 22.44 9.38 -1.79
CA PRO A 57 23.19 8.76 -0.69
C PRO A 57 22.22 8.16 0.33
N ILE A 58 22.70 7.21 1.13
CA ILE A 58 21.93 6.59 2.24
C ILE A 58 21.72 7.66 3.33
N THR A 59 20.61 8.37 3.24
CA THR A 59 20.20 9.42 4.18
C THR A 59 18.72 9.71 4.02
N GLU A 60 17.88 8.85 4.57
CA GLU A 60 16.42 8.87 4.36
C GLU A 60 15.79 10.19 4.81
N HIS A 61 16.27 10.75 5.92
CA HIS A 61 15.85 12.09 6.33
C HIS A 61 16.20 13.16 5.28
N GLY A 62 17.44 13.14 4.77
CA GLY A 62 17.93 14.14 3.81
C GLY A 62 17.17 14.06 2.48
N PHE A 63 17.13 12.90 1.84
CA PHE A 63 16.51 12.78 0.54
C PHE A 63 14.97 12.89 0.59
N ALA A 64 14.33 12.49 1.68
CA ALA A 64 12.89 12.73 1.86
C ALA A 64 12.59 14.22 1.98
N GLY A 65 13.43 14.98 2.70
CA GLY A 65 13.29 16.43 2.76
C GLY A 65 13.44 17.10 1.40
N VAL A 66 14.40 16.66 0.57
CA VAL A 66 14.56 17.14 -0.82
C VAL A 66 13.34 16.79 -1.67
N ALA A 67 12.83 15.56 -1.58
CA ALA A 67 11.65 15.13 -2.34
C ALA A 67 10.39 15.92 -1.94
N VAL A 68 10.17 16.12 -0.64
CA VAL A 68 9.05 16.94 -0.14
C VAL A 68 9.17 18.38 -0.64
N GLY A 69 10.37 18.98 -0.56
CA GLY A 69 10.63 20.32 -1.09
C GLY A 69 10.33 20.43 -2.59
N ALA A 70 10.73 19.44 -3.37
CA ALA A 70 10.43 19.35 -4.79
C ALA A 70 8.91 19.26 -5.06
N ALA A 71 8.19 18.46 -4.27
CA ALA A 71 6.74 18.35 -4.37
C ALA A 71 6.03 19.68 -4.04
N LEU A 72 6.49 20.40 -3.01
CA LEU A 72 5.94 21.72 -2.64
C LEU A 72 6.15 22.78 -3.73
N THR A 73 7.10 22.57 -4.64
CA THR A 73 7.35 23.46 -5.80
C THR A 73 6.67 23.00 -7.09
N GLY A 74 5.84 21.96 -7.05
CA GLY A 74 5.02 21.50 -8.16
C GLY A 74 5.56 20.30 -8.94
N LEU A 75 6.68 19.72 -8.53
CA LEU A 75 7.15 18.43 -9.07
C LEU A 75 6.37 17.27 -8.44
N ARG A 76 6.47 16.09 -9.06
CA ARG A 76 5.80 14.86 -8.61
C ARG A 76 6.80 13.75 -8.33
N PRO A 77 7.50 13.78 -7.19
CA PRO A 77 8.45 12.72 -6.85
C PRO A 77 7.74 11.41 -6.50
N VAL A 78 8.29 10.32 -7.04
CA VAL A 78 8.09 8.97 -6.55
C VAL A 78 9.36 8.62 -5.78
N LEU A 79 9.27 8.71 -4.46
CA LEU A 79 10.39 8.46 -3.57
C LEU A 79 10.39 7.00 -3.12
N GLU A 80 11.45 6.27 -3.48
CA GLU A 80 11.66 4.90 -3.02
C GLU A 80 12.50 4.89 -1.75
N PHE A 81 11.97 4.28 -0.70
CA PHE A 81 12.79 3.75 0.39
C PHE A 81 13.20 2.32 0.05
N MET A 82 14.45 1.95 0.25
CA MET A 82 14.90 0.58 0.05
C MET A 82 14.05 -0.40 0.87
N THR A 83 13.64 0.02 2.05
CA THR A 83 12.60 -0.60 2.86
C THR A 83 11.93 0.43 3.76
N PHE A 84 10.63 0.31 4.00
CA PHE A 84 9.90 1.18 4.94
C PHE A 84 10.43 1.08 6.38
N ASN A 85 11.16 0.03 6.72
CA ASN A 85 11.83 -0.06 8.02
C ASN A 85 12.76 1.14 8.27
N PHE A 86 13.41 1.68 7.24
CA PHE A 86 14.29 2.83 7.35
C PHE A 86 13.61 4.17 7.03
N ALA A 87 12.39 4.14 6.49
CA ALA A 87 11.56 5.33 6.36
C ALA A 87 11.26 6.01 7.72
N MET A 88 11.45 5.31 8.83
CA MET A 88 11.39 5.90 10.18
C MET A 88 12.36 7.07 10.36
N GLN A 89 13.52 7.08 9.70
CA GLN A 89 14.45 8.20 9.74
C GLN A 89 13.88 9.45 9.07
N ALA A 90 12.95 9.28 8.14
CA ALA A 90 12.27 10.35 7.40
C ALA A 90 10.85 10.66 7.90
N ILE A 91 10.43 10.07 9.02
CA ILE A 91 9.04 10.14 9.50
C ILE A 91 8.55 11.58 9.71
N ASP A 92 9.43 12.49 10.13
CA ASP A 92 9.10 13.90 10.29
C ASP A 92 8.70 14.54 8.94
N HIS A 93 9.45 14.28 7.87
CA HIS A 93 9.13 14.79 6.54
C HIS A 93 7.83 14.20 5.99
N ILE A 94 7.51 12.95 6.29
CA ILE A 94 6.26 12.31 5.88
C ILE A 94 5.07 12.91 6.66
N ILE A 95 5.19 12.96 7.99
CA ILE A 95 4.06 13.29 8.89
C ILE A 95 3.91 14.80 9.09
N ASN A 96 4.98 15.54 9.33
CA ASN A 96 4.90 16.98 9.60
C ASN A 96 4.99 17.81 8.31
N SER A 97 5.93 17.52 7.43
CA SER A 97 6.10 18.32 6.22
C SER A 97 5.08 17.95 5.14
N ALA A 98 5.02 16.70 4.66
CA ALA A 98 4.13 16.34 3.56
C ALA A 98 2.65 16.36 3.98
N ALA A 99 2.28 15.68 5.07
CA ALA A 99 0.88 15.52 5.45
C ALA A 99 0.21 16.79 5.98
N LYS A 100 0.96 17.74 6.55
CA LYS A 100 0.40 18.89 7.28
C LYS A 100 0.48 20.21 6.54
N THR A 101 1.40 20.36 5.57
CA THR A 101 1.67 21.67 4.94
C THR A 101 0.45 22.21 4.20
N LEU A 102 -0.35 21.39 3.53
CA LEU A 102 -1.58 21.85 2.88
C LEU A 102 -2.53 22.51 3.88
N TYR A 103 -2.74 21.89 5.04
CA TYR A 103 -3.58 22.45 6.11
C TYR A 103 -2.97 23.72 6.69
N MET A 104 -1.69 23.71 7.02
CA MET A 104 -0.99 24.85 7.65
C MET A 104 -0.87 26.07 6.72
N SER A 105 -0.84 25.85 5.41
CA SER A 105 -0.80 26.92 4.42
C SER A 105 -2.20 27.44 4.02
N GLY A 106 -3.27 26.99 4.68
CA GLY A 106 -4.63 27.34 4.30
C GLY A 106 -5.05 26.86 2.92
N GLY A 107 -4.54 25.69 2.50
CA GLY A 107 -4.85 25.09 1.21
C GLY A 107 -3.99 25.54 0.03
N GLN A 108 -2.95 26.35 0.27
CA GLN A 108 -2.15 26.96 -0.81
C GLN A 108 -0.99 26.07 -1.29
N MET A 109 -0.41 25.25 -0.42
CA MET A 109 0.77 24.43 -0.72
C MET A 109 0.43 22.94 -0.67
N GLY A 110 0.17 22.35 -1.83
CA GLY A 110 0.01 20.90 -1.98
C GLY A 110 1.34 20.14 -1.94
N CYS A 111 1.29 18.84 -1.69
CA CYS A 111 2.48 17.99 -1.70
C CYS A 111 2.19 16.68 -2.46
N PRO A 112 2.20 16.70 -3.80
CA PRO A 112 1.93 15.55 -4.65
C PRO A 112 3.14 14.62 -4.71
N ILE A 113 3.33 13.80 -3.67
CA ILE A 113 4.45 12.87 -3.52
C ILE A 113 3.95 11.45 -3.25
N VAL A 114 4.64 10.46 -3.79
CA VAL A 114 4.46 9.06 -3.43
C VAL A 114 5.70 8.58 -2.68
N PHE A 115 5.51 8.14 -1.45
CA PHE A 115 6.50 7.40 -0.66
C PHE A 115 6.22 5.92 -0.85
N ARG A 116 7.13 5.18 -1.46
CA ARG A 116 6.96 3.75 -1.74
C ARG A 116 8.15 2.91 -1.30
N GLY A 117 7.91 1.65 -1.12
CA GLY A 117 8.94 0.64 -0.80
C GLY A 117 8.34 -0.59 -0.11
N PRO A 118 9.16 -1.65 0.09
CA PRO A 118 8.71 -2.86 0.78
C PRO A 118 8.40 -2.61 2.25
N ASN A 119 7.34 -3.25 2.72
CA ASN A 119 6.76 -3.17 4.06
C ASN A 119 6.34 -4.57 4.50
N GLY A 120 6.34 -4.85 5.78
CA GLY A 120 5.92 -6.12 6.35
C GLY A 120 7.03 -7.16 6.39
N ALA A 121 6.65 -8.43 6.53
CA ALA A 121 7.58 -9.54 6.57
C ALA A 121 8.37 -9.66 5.26
N ALA A 122 9.69 -9.80 5.39
CA ALA A 122 10.61 -9.93 4.29
C ALA A 122 11.18 -11.36 4.17
N ALA A 123 12.21 -11.55 3.33
CA ALA A 123 12.82 -12.84 3.08
C ALA A 123 13.85 -13.25 4.16
N ARG A 124 13.47 -13.28 5.44
CA ARG A 124 14.31 -13.69 6.56
C ARG A 124 15.53 -12.79 6.80
N VAL A 125 15.30 -11.48 6.78
CA VAL A 125 16.35 -10.45 7.01
C VAL A 125 16.32 -9.88 8.42
N ALA A 126 15.60 -10.53 9.33
CA ALA A 126 15.48 -10.24 10.76
C ALA A 126 14.68 -8.97 11.11
N ALA A 127 14.60 -8.69 12.40
CA ALA A 127 13.61 -7.82 13.01
C ALA A 127 13.60 -6.38 12.48
N GLN A 128 14.77 -5.80 12.21
CA GLN A 128 14.86 -4.42 11.70
C GLN A 128 14.43 -4.25 10.25
N HIS A 129 14.26 -5.35 9.49
CA HIS A 129 13.87 -5.34 8.08
C HIS A 129 12.50 -6.00 7.84
N SER A 130 11.75 -6.31 8.90
CA SER A 130 10.53 -7.10 8.82
C SER A 130 9.43 -6.52 9.70
N GLN A 131 9.01 -5.27 9.44
CA GLN A 131 7.99 -4.57 10.23
C GLN A 131 6.88 -4.07 9.33
N ASP A 132 5.63 -4.06 9.83
CA ASP A 132 4.47 -3.52 9.13
C ASP A 132 4.10 -2.15 9.69
N TYR A 133 4.13 -1.13 8.84
CA TYR A 133 3.85 0.26 9.19
C TYR A 133 2.46 0.74 8.76
N ALA A 134 1.58 -0.14 8.29
CA ALA A 134 0.25 0.24 7.84
C ALA A 134 -0.52 1.02 8.93
N ALA A 135 -0.48 0.55 10.17
CA ALA A 135 -1.14 1.21 11.30
C ALA A 135 -0.55 2.60 11.61
N TRP A 136 0.77 2.75 11.53
CA TRP A 136 1.45 4.02 11.86
C TRP A 136 1.04 5.14 10.92
N TYR A 137 1.14 4.90 9.61
CA TYR A 137 0.85 5.93 8.60
C TYR A 137 -0.65 6.16 8.40
N SER A 138 -1.47 5.12 8.56
CA SER A 138 -2.92 5.27 8.42
C SER A 138 -3.56 6.09 9.54
N ASN A 139 -2.90 6.23 10.70
CA ASN A 139 -3.36 7.09 11.80
C ASN A 139 -3.17 8.59 11.53
N VAL A 140 -2.44 8.97 10.47
CA VAL A 140 -2.04 10.36 10.22
C VAL A 140 -3.01 11.08 9.28
N PRO A 141 -3.76 12.10 9.74
CA PRO A 141 -4.56 12.96 8.86
C PRO A 141 -3.67 13.67 7.83
N GLY A 142 -4.10 13.68 6.57
CA GLY A 142 -3.38 14.28 5.45
C GLY A 142 -2.61 13.29 4.60
N LEU A 143 -2.41 12.04 5.06
CA LEU A 143 -1.86 10.95 4.25
C LEU A 143 -2.96 10.10 3.61
N LEU A 144 -2.68 9.62 2.40
CA LEU A 144 -3.33 8.44 1.84
C LEU A 144 -2.41 7.24 2.05
N VAL A 145 -2.96 6.07 2.39
CA VAL A 145 -2.18 4.86 2.63
C VAL A 145 -2.75 3.71 1.81
N ILE A 146 -1.92 3.14 0.95
CA ILE A 146 -2.27 2.11 -0.02
C ILE A 146 -1.41 0.87 0.23
N ALA A 147 -1.98 -0.32 0.17
CA ALA A 147 -1.28 -1.58 0.38
C ALA A 147 -1.81 -2.67 -0.57
N PRO A 148 -1.34 -2.71 -1.84
CA PRO A 148 -1.84 -3.62 -2.84
C PRO A 148 -1.42 -5.06 -2.57
N SER A 149 -2.25 -6.02 -2.98
CA SER A 149 -2.03 -7.46 -2.79
C SER A 149 -1.60 -8.21 -4.05
N ASN A 150 -1.66 -7.58 -5.22
CA ASN A 150 -1.40 -8.23 -6.51
C ASN A 150 -0.94 -7.23 -7.58
N ALA A 151 -0.39 -7.74 -8.69
CA ALA A 151 0.16 -6.92 -9.77
C ALA A 151 -0.87 -5.97 -10.44
N CYS A 152 -2.11 -6.40 -10.60
CA CYS A 152 -3.16 -5.58 -11.22
C CYS A 152 -3.48 -4.36 -10.35
N ASP A 153 -3.72 -4.60 -9.06
CA ASP A 153 -4.02 -3.54 -8.10
C ASP A 153 -2.79 -2.62 -7.89
N ALA A 154 -1.59 -3.19 -7.83
CA ALA A 154 -0.35 -2.42 -7.73
C ALA A 154 -0.19 -1.41 -8.87
N LYS A 155 -0.38 -1.84 -10.14
CA LYS A 155 -0.30 -0.94 -11.31
C LYS A 155 -1.36 0.16 -11.24
N GLY A 156 -2.61 -0.22 -11.10
CA GLY A 156 -3.71 0.75 -11.15
C GLY A 156 -3.71 1.76 -10.00
N LEU A 157 -3.35 1.31 -8.80
CA LEU A 157 -3.30 2.16 -7.61
C LEU A 157 -2.03 3.04 -7.58
N LEU A 158 -0.87 2.57 -8.06
CA LEU A 158 0.33 3.39 -8.12
C LEU A 158 0.16 4.55 -9.12
N LYS A 159 -0.46 4.31 -10.27
CA LYS A 159 -0.82 5.38 -11.20
C LYS A 159 -1.78 6.39 -10.57
N ALA A 160 -2.81 5.91 -9.85
CA ALA A 160 -3.71 6.78 -9.10
C ALA A 160 -2.97 7.60 -8.03
N ALA A 161 -2.01 6.98 -7.34
CA ALA A 161 -1.17 7.64 -6.33
C ALA A 161 -0.30 8.75 -6.94
N ILE A 162 0.38 8.48 -8.07
CA ILE A 162 1.22 9.48 -8.77
C ILE A 162 0.38 10.68 -9.25
N ARG A 163 -0.86 10.44 -9.69
CA ARG A 163 -1.78 11.50 -10.14
C ARG A 163 -2.42 12.27 -9.00
N ASN A 164 -2.37 11.74 -7.78
CA ASN A 164 -3.03 12.39 -6.64
C ASN A 164 -2.31 13.68 -6.23
N PRO A 165 -3.03 14.78 -5.90
CA PRO A 165 -2.42 16.01 -5.42
C PRO A 165 -1.95 15.96 -3.96
N ASN A 166 -2.28 14.90 -3.23
CA ASN A 166 -1.93 14.72 -1.81
C ASN A 166 -0.82 13.69 -1.64
N PRO A 167 -0.10 13.70 -0.51
CA PRO A 167 0.94 12.72 -0.23
C PRO A 167 0.36 11.32 -0.01
N VAL A 168 0.98 10.35 -0.67
CA VAL A 168 0.59 8.95 -0.63
C VAL A 168 1.73 8.11 -0.06
N VAL A 169 1.42 7.29 0.94
CA VAL A 169 2.26 6.20 1.43
C VAL A 169 1.80 4.92 0.74
N PHE A 170 2.68 4.32 -0.06
CA PHE A 170 2.38 3.16 -0.88
C PHE A 170 3.22 1.96 -0.39
N LEU A 171 2.60 1.14 0.46
CA LEU A 171 3.23 0.03 1.16
C LEU A 171 3.20 -1.22 0.29
N GLU A 172 4.35 -1.64 -0.17
CA GLU A 172 4.53 -2.84 -0.97
C GLU A 172 4.94 -4.02 -0.07
N ASN A 173 4.90 -5.25 -0.59
CA ASN A 173 5.43 -6.39 0.14
C ASN A 173 6.43 -7.14 -0.74
N GLU A 174 7.62 -7.37 -0.21
CA GLU A 174 8.74 -7.99 -0.92
C GLU A 174 8.41 -9.38 -1.47
N ILE A 175 7.67 -10.18 -0.68
CA ILE A 175 7.29 -11.55 -1.05
C ILE A 175 6.34 -11.55 -2.26
N LEU A 176 5.54 -10.49 -2.41
CA LEU A 176 4.60 -10.36 -3.53
C LEU A 176 5.26 -9.93 -4.85
N TYR A 177 6.47 -9.37 -4.85
CA TYR A 177 7.11 -8.83 -6.05
C TYR A 177 7.27 -9.84 -7.20
N GLY A 178 7.46 -11.11 -6.88
CA GLY A 178 7.58 -12.19 -7.86
C GLY A 178 6.23 -12.80 -8.28
N GLN A 179 5.14 -12.46 -7.63
CA GLN A 179 3.83 -13.02 -7.96
C GLN A 179 3.24 -12.35 -9.18
N SER A 180 2.72 -13.17 -10.10
CA SER A 180 2.14 -12.72 -11.36
C SER A 180 0.62 -12.65 -11.28
N ALA A 181 0.04 -11.66 -11.98
CA ALA A 181 -1.39 -11.55 -12.20
C ALA A 181 -1.68 -11.06 -13.62
N SER A 182 -2.94 -11.20 -14.04
CA SER A 182 -3.44 -10.64 -15.30
C SER A 182 -3.70 -9.15 -15.12
N VAL A 183 -3.04 -8.30 -15.88
CA VAL A 183 -3.12 -6.84 -15.82
C VAL A 183 -3.68 -6.28 -17.12
N PRO A 184 -4.60 -5.31 -17.11
CA PRO A 184 -5.08 -4.66 -18.32
C PRO A 184 -3.94 -4.01 -19.12
N LYS A 185 -4.00 -4.13 -20.45
CA LYS A 185 -3.10 -3.38 -21.35
C LYS A 185 -3.63 -1.95 -21.51
N GLY A 186 -2.71 -1.03 -21.68
CA GLY A 186 -3.01 0.37 -22.02
C GLY A 186 -2.81 1.33 -20.85
N ASP A 187 -2.51 2.55 -21.23
CA ASP A 187 -2.09 3.61 -20.33
C ASP A 187 -3.21 4.24 -19.50
N ASP A 188 -4.47 3.92 -19.79
CA ASP A 188 -5.62 4.50 -19.11
C ASP A 188 -6.12 3.67 -17.92
N PHE A 189 -5.51 2.51 -17.69
CA PHE A 189 -5.87 1.68 -16.54
C PHE A 189 -5.44 2.33 -15.23
N VAL A 190 -6.43 2.77 -14.47
CA VAL A 190 -6.27 3.39 -13.13
C VAL A 190 -7.35 2.84 -12.21
N LEU A 191 -7.02 2.60 -10.96
CA LEU A 191 -7.97 2.16 -9.94
C LEU A 191 -8.26 3.29 -8.94
N PRO A 192 -9.50 3.44 -8.50
CA PRO A 192 -9.87 4.46 -7.53
C PRO A 192 -9.28 4.13 -6.15
N ILE A 193 -8.66 5.13 -5.53
CA ILE A 193 -8.22 5.07 -4.13
C ILE A 193 -9.46 5.08 -3.23
N GLY A 194 -9.45 4.31 -2.14
CA GLY A 194 -10.56 4.23 -1.19
C GLY A 194 -11.67 3.27 -1.58
N LYS A 195 -11.40 2.34 -2.53
CA LYS A 195 -12.34 1.29 -2.93
C LYS A 195 -11.75 -0.09 -2.75
N ALA A 196 -12.38 -0.87 -1.86
CA ALA A 196 -12.07 -2.27 -1.65
C ALA A 196 -12.55 -3.14 -2.82
N ARG A 197 -12.06 -4.37 -2.86
CA ARG A 197 -12.47 -5.38 -3.84
C ARG A 197 -12.97 -6.62 -3.11
N ILE A 198 -14.15 -7.10 -3.49
CA ILE A 198 -14.57 -8.47 -3.13
C ILE A 198 -13.74 -9.41 -4.00
N ALA A 199 -12.70 -9.97 -3.40
CA ALA A 199 -11.77 -10.88 -4.09
C ALA A 199 -12.38 -12.27 -4.28
N ARG A 200 -13.23 -12.69 -3.34
CA ARG A 200 -14.03 -13.90 -3.39
C ARG A 200 -15.41 -13.59 -2.79
N PRO A 201 -16.51 -13.76 -3.54
CA PRO A 201 -17.85 -13.66 -2.96
C PRO A 201 -18.12 -14.85 -2.02
N GLY A 202 -18.96 -14.63 -1.01
CA GLY A 202 -19.37 -15.64 -0.04
C GLY A 202 -20.54 -15.17 0.82
N LYS A 203 -21.02 -16.02 1.74
CA LYS A 203 -22.25 -15.75 2.51
C LYS A 203 -22.18 -16.12 4.00
N ASP A 204 -21.19 -16.90 4.45
CA ASP A 204 -21.16 -17.48 5.79
C ASP A 204 -20.25 -16.72 6.76
N VAL A 205 -19.16 -16.11 6.26
CA VAL A 205 -18.21 -15.31 7.04
C VAL A 205 -17.51 -14.28 6.14
N THR A 206 -17.30 -13.08 6.65
CA THR A 206 -16.50 -12.03 6.00
C THR A 206 -15.05 -12.12 6.49
N ILE A 207 -14.09 -12.20 5.57
CA ILE A 207 -12.65 -12.11 5.85
C ILE A 207 -12.14 -10.84 5.19
N VAL A 208 -11.59 -9.92 5.99
CA VAL A 208 -11.04 -8.64 5.52
C VAL A 208 -9.52 -8.68 5.64
N SER A 209 -8.81 -8.33 4.56
CA SER A 209 -7.36 -8.33 4.55
C SER A 209 -6.79 -7.34 3.54
N PHE A 210 -5.46 -7.21 3.49
CA PHE A 210 -4.69 -6.39 2.57
C PHE A 210 -3.28 -6.95 2.38
N ALA A 211 -2.54 -6.45 1.40
CA ALA A 211 -1.17 -6.83 1.09
C ALA A 211 -0.97 -8.37 1.11
N ILE A 212 0.09 -8.86 1.76
CA ILE A 212 0.40 -10.31 1.85
C ILE A 212 -0.69 -11.09 2.58
N GLY A 213 -1.43 -10.47 3.52
CA GLY A 213 -2.53 -11.09 4.24
C GLY A 213 -3.60 -11.66 3.31
N MET A 214 -3.77 -11.06 2.12
CA MET A 214 -4.70 -11.59 1.09
C MET A 214 -4.32 -12.99 0.60
N THR A 215 -3.03 -13.31 0.51
CA THR A 215 -2.58 -14.65 0.14
C THR A 215 -3.06 -15.69 1.15
N TYR A 216 -2.96 -15.36 2.43
CA TYR A 216 -3.42 -16.25 3.52
C TYR A 216 -4.95 -16.32 3.59
N ALA A 217 -5.62 -15.18 3.45
CA ALA A 217 -7.09 -15.10 3.49
C ALA A 217 -7.74 -15.91 2.35
N LEU A 218 -7.22 -15.82 1.12
CA LEU A 218 -7.74 -16.57 -0.02
C LEU A 218 -7.52 -18.07 0.14
N LYS A 219 -6.31 -18.49 0.59
CA LYS A 219 -6.03 -19.89 0.88
C LYS A 219 -6.92 -20.45 1.99
N ALA A 220 -7.11 -19.70 3.07
CA ALA A 220 -8.03 -20.09 4.14
C ALA A 220 -9.48 -20.23 3.63
N ALA A 221 -9.93 -19.33 2.75
CA ALA A 221 -11.27 -19.41 2.17
C ALA A 221 -11.45 -20.65 1.27
N GLU A 222 -10.41 -21.10 0.57
CA GLU A 222 -10.43 -22.36 -0.18
C GLU A 222 -10.55 -23.58 0.74
N GLU A 223 -9.79 -23.61 1.84
CA GLU A 223 -9.84 -24.68 2.84
C GLU A 223 -11.22 -24.70 3.54
N LEU A 224 -11.77 -23.54 3.89
CA LEU A 224 -13.12 -23.40 4.48
C LEU A 224 -14.20 -23.91 3.54
N ALA A 225 -14.09 -23.67 2.23
CA ALA A 225 -15.04 -24.18 1.25
C ALA A 225 -15.07 -25.71 1.23
N GLY A 226 -13.93 -26.38 1.43
CA GLY A 226 -13.83 -27.82 1.62
C GLY A 226 -14.56 -28.34 2.88
N LEU A 227 -14.78 -27.45 3.86
CA LEU A 227 -15.57 -27.74 5.08
C LEU A 227 -17.03 -27.28 4.98
N GLY A 228 -17.47 -26.80 3.80
CA GLY A 228 -18.84 -26.34 3.57
C GLY A 228 -19.10 -24.91 4.06
N ILE A 229 -18.05 -24.12 4.37
CA ILE A 229 -18.15 -22.72 4.79
C ILE A 229 -17.79 -21.80 3.61
N ASP A 230 -18.72 -20.95 3.23
CA ASP A 230 -18.59 -20.05 2.08
C ASP A 230 -18.14 -18.64 2.54
N ALA A 231 -16.81 -18.43 2.59
CA ALA A 231 -16.22 -17.19 3.03
C ALA A 231 -16.20 -16.12 1.93
N GLU A 232 -16.66 -14.90 2.26
CA GLU A 232 -16.43 -13.71 1.45
C GLU A 232 -15.10 -13.07 1.83
N VAL A 233 -14.21 -12.86 0.86
CA VAL A 233 -12.90 -12.27 1.09
C VAL A 233 -12.84 -10.88 0.49
N ILE A 234 -12.57 -9.87 1.32
CA ILE A 234 -12.43 -8.47 0.95
C ILE A 234 -10.95 -8.07 0.99
N ASP A 235 -10.47 -7.58 -0.14
CA ASP A 235 -9.18 -6.92 -0.27
C ASP A 235 -9.37 -5.42 -0.10
N LEU A 236 -8.83 -4.85 0.98
CA LEU A 236 -8.97 -3.42 1.27
C LEU A 236 -8.30 -2.55 0.22
N ARG A 237 -7.15 -2.97 -0.34
CA ARG A 237 -6.34 -2.17 -1.29
C ARG A 237 -5.84 -0.85 -0.69
N THR A 238 -6.73 -0.11 -0.02
CA THR A 238 -6.47 1.18 0.59
C THR A 238 -6.78 1.12 2.07
N ILE A 239 -5.80 1.47 2.90
CA ILE A 239 -5.95 1.50 4.35
C ILE A 239 -6.55 2.85 4.77
N ARG A 240 -6.14 3.94 4.10
CA ARG A 240 -6.68 5.28 4.29
C ARG A 240 -6.83 6.01 2.95
N PRO A 241 -8.06 6.42 2.57
CA PRO A 241 -9.33 6.12 3.24
C PRO A 241 -9.70 4.65 3.12
N MET A 242 -10.32 4.10 4.19
CA MET A 242 -10.82 2.73 4.20
C MET A 242 -12.23 2.66 3.61
N ASP A 243 -12.51 1.68 2.77
CA ASP A 243 -13.87 1.42 2.25
C ASP A 243 -14.70 0.66 3.30
N VAL A 244 -15.11 1.38 4.34
CA VAL A 244 -15.90 0.82 5.44
C VAL A 244 -17.26 0.31 4.95
N ASP A 245 -17.86 0.98 3.97
CA ASP A 245 -19.19 0.60 3.45
C ASP A 245 -19.20 -0.81 2.84
N THR A 246 -18.15 -1.18 2.11
CA THR A 246 -17.99 -2.54 1.55
C THR A 246 -17.87 -3.57 2.68
N ILE A 247 -17.11 -3.27 3.74
CA ILE A 247 -16.98 -4.16 4.91
C ILE A 247 -18.33 -4.36 5.59
N ILE A 248 -19.02 -3.26 5.89
CA ILE A 248 -20.31 -3.29 6.59
C ILE A 248 -21.39 -4.03 5.78
N ALA A 249 -21.44 -3.81 4.47
CA ALA A 249 -22.36 -4.53 3.59
C ALA A 249 -22.14 -6.06 3.63
N SER A 250 -20.86 -6.47 3.64
CA SER A 250 -20.49 -7.88 3.76
C SER A 250 -20.87 -8.46 5.13
N VAL A 251 -20.52 -7.76 6.23
CA VAL A 251 -20.84 -8.21 7.61
C VAL A 251 -22.34 -8.34 7.82
N ARG A 252 -23.13 -7.40 7.31
CA ARG A 252 -24.61 -7.49 7.38
C ARG A 252 -25.17 -8.73 6.69
N LYS A 253 -24.50 -9.20 5.65
CA LYS A 253 -24.88 -10.42 4.92
C LYS A 253 -24.45 -11.69 5.64
N THR A 254 -23.24 -11.70 6.21
CA THR A 254 -22.58 -12.92 6.71
C THR A 254 -22.75 -13.14 8.22
N GLY A 255 -23.05 -12.09 8.98
CA GLY A 255 -23.15 -12.11 10.45
C GLY A 255 -21.82 -12.31 11.19
N ARG A 256 -20.69 -12.52 10.49
CA ARG A 256 -19.39 -12.87 11.08
C ARG A 256 -18.26 -12.15 10.37
N CYS A 257 -17.27 -11.68 11.13
CA CYS A 257 -16.14 -10.97 10.60
C CYS A 257 -14.81 -11.46 11.18
N ILE A 258 -13.86 -11.69 10.29
CA ILE A 258 -12.45 -12.01 10.61
C ILE A 258 -11.58 -10.98 9.91
N THR A 259 -10.59 -10.42 10.59
CA THR A 259 -9.54 -9.60 9.96
C THR A 259 -8.24 -10.38 9.94
N VAL A 260 -7.47 -10.24 8.85
CA VAL A 260 -6.17 -10.90 8.66
C VAL A 260 -5.12 -9.85 8.28
N GLU A 261 -4.08 -9.72 9.08
CA GLU A 261 -2.95 -8.83 8.83
C GLU A 261 -1.64 -9.44 9.33
N GLU A 262 -0.52 -9.04 8.75
CA GLU A 262 0.79 -9.52 9.19
C GLU A 262 1.34 -8.72 10.39
N GLY A 263 0.84 -7.51 10.61
CA GLY A 263 1.22 -6.63 11.71
C GLY A 263 0.91 -7.21 13.10
N TRP A 264 1.36 -6.51 14.12
CA TRP A 264 1.13 -6.90 15.51
C TRP A 264 -0.30 -6.65 15.97
N PRO A 265 -0.78 -7.36 17.01
CA PRO A 265 -2.17 -7.29 17.42
C PRO A 265 -2.58 -5.94 18.02
N GLN A 266 -1.65 -5.27 18.72
CA GLN A 266 -1.98 -4.00 19.38
C GLN A 266 -2.04 -2.86 18.36
N SER A 267 -3.15 -2.13 18.36
CA SER A 267 -3.36 -0.97 17.49
C SER A 267 -3.22 -1.26 15.98
N GLY A 268 -3.33 -2.52 15.56
CA GLY A 268 -3.32 -2.92 14.16
C GLY A 268 -4.58 -2.47 13.40
N ILE A 269 -4.57 -2.62 12.08
CA ILE A 269 -5.70 -2.25 11.20
C ILE A 269 -6.96 -3.03 11.53
N GLY A 270 -6.84 -4.30 11.92
CA GLY A 270 -7.96 -5.10 12.38
C GLY A 270 -8.65 -4.54 13.63
N SER A 271 -7.95 -3.75 14.44
CA SER A 271 -8.57 -3.07 15.59
C SER A 271 -9.51 -1.95 15.13
N GLU A 272 -9.11 -1.17 14.13
CA GLU A 272 -9.95 -0.13 13.52
C GLU A 272 -11.16 -0.77 12.81
N ILE A 273 -10.96 -1.84 12.03
CA ILE A 273 -12.05 -2.56 11.39
C ILE A 273 -13.05 -3.07 12.42
N SER A 274 -12.56 -3.63 13.53
CA SER A 274 -13.43 -4.12 14.63
C SER A 274 -14.25 -3.01 15.24
N ALA A 275 -13.67 -1.81 15.47
CA ALA A 275 -14.39 -0.65 15.97
C ALA A 275 -15.47 -0.20 14.98
N GLN A 276 -15.15 -0.06 13.70
CA GLN A 276 -16.10 0.34 12.63
C GLN A 276 -17.26 -0.67 12.50
N VAL A 277 -16.99 -1.96 12.61
CA VAL A 277 -18.01 -3.02 12.57
C VAL A 277 -18.90 -2.95 13.82
N MET A 278 -18.34 -2.73 15.02
CA MET A 278 -19.10 -2.53 16.23
C MET A 278 -20.01 -1.30 16.17
N GLU A 279 -19.53 -0.19 15.65
CA GLU A 279 -20.30 1.05 15.56
C GLU A 279 -21.45 0.97 14.53
N LYS A 280 -21.26 0.22 13.42
CA LYS A 280 -22.15 0.31 12.25
C LYS A 280 -22.89 -0.98 11.89
N ALA A 281 -22.51 -2.10 12.50
CA ALA A 281 -23.07 -3.41 12.19
C ALA A 281 -23.23 -4.34 13.40
N PHE A 282 -23.20 -3.81 14.64
CA PHE A 282 -23.32 -4.62 15.87
C PHE A 282 -24.54 -5.54 15.85
N ASP A 283 -25.70 -5.02 15.48
CA ASP A 283 -26.97 -5.77 15.46
C ASP A 283 -27.00 -6.93 14.44
N PHE A 284 -26.00 -7.02 13.59
CA PHE A 284 -25.88 -8.07 12.57
C PHE A 284 -24.84 -9.13 12.96
N LEU A 285 -24.10 -8.95 14.05
CA LEU A 285 -23.04 -9.87 14.46
C LEU A 285 -23.60 -11.05 15.25
N ASP A 286 -23.30 -12.26 14.77
CA ASP A 286 -23.56 -13.52 15.49
C ASP A 286 -22.43 -13.88 16.49
N ALA A 287 -21.25 -13.25 16.33
CA ALA A 287 -20.05 -13.51 17.14
C ALA A 287 -19.15 -12.27 17.17
N PRO A 288 -18.24 -12.14 18.14
CA PRO A 288 -17.22 -11.09 18.14
C PRO A 288 -16.35 -11.14 16.87
N VAL A 289 -15.86 -9.98 16.44
CA VAL A 289 -14.87 -9.90 15.37
C VAL A 289 -13.57 -10.58 15.81
N ILE A 290 -13.08 -11.53 15.03
CA ILE A 290 -11.83 -12.24 15.29
C ILE A 290 -10.70 -11.57 14.50
N ARG A 291 -9.60 -11.24 15.17
CA ARG A 291 -8.42 -10.67 14.54
C ARG A 291 -7.30 -11.70 14.46
N ILE A 292 -6.87 -12.03 13.26
CA ILE A 292 -5.71 -12.89 12.98
C ILE A 292 -4.55 -11.95 12.63
N THR A 293 -3.51 -12.00 13.44
CA THR A 293 -2.35 -11.07 13.34
C THR A 293 -1.04 -11.83 13.46
N GLY A 294 0.08 -11.16 13.21
CA GLY A 294 1.38 -11.64 13.68
C GLY A 294 1.39 -11.84 15.21
N LYS A 295 2.29 -12.68 15.70
CA LYS A 295 2.52 -12.78 17.15
C LYS A 295 3.12 -11.48 17.68
N ASP A 296 2.85 -11.14 18.92
CA ASP A 296 3.41 -9.94 19.59
C ASP A 296 4.88 -10.15 19.96
N VAL A 297 5.69 -10.37 18.94
CA VAL A 297 7.15 -10.53 18.97
C VAL A 297 7.75 -9.93 17.70
N PRO A 298 9.03 -9.50 17.70
CA PRO A 298 9.70 -9.09 16.46
C PRO A 298 9.64 -10.18 15.39
N MET A 299 9.40 -9.78 14.14
CA MET A 299 9.38 -10.71 13.01
C MET A 299 10.80 -11.21 12.70
N PRO A 300 10.99 -12.49 12.31
CA PRO A 300 12.30 -13.11 12.05
C PRO A 300 12.93 -12.70 10.72
#